data_b0ffc677b5b2dea8431691229923cdd2
#
_entry.id   b0ffc677b5b2dea8431691229923cdd2
#
_cell.length_a   1.000
_cell.length_b   1.000
_cell.length_c   1.000
_cell.angle_alpha   90.00
_cell.angle_beta   90.00
_cell.angle_gamma   90.00
#
_symmetry.space_group_name_H-M   'P 1'
#
loop_
_entity.id
_entity.type
_entity.pdbx_description
1 polymer ?
#
loop_
_entity_poly.entity_id
_entity_poly.type
_entity_poly.pdbx_seq_one_letter_code
_entity_poly.pdbx_strand_id
1 'polypeptide(L)'
;MNKSLILVVEDDTSVRNLITTTLKTHEYRYLTAPDGQSAILETSSHNPDIVLLDLGLPDIDGVEIIKKIRTWSNMPIIVISARSEDTDKIDALDAGADDYLTKPFSVEELLARLRVTQRRLSMMQKVSPAEAVVFVNGKLRVDYAAGCAYLNEEELHLTPIEYKLLCLLTRNTGKVLTHTSVSYTHLTLPTIA
;
A
#
# COMPACT_ATOMS: atom_id res chain seq x y z
N MET A 1 1.62 1.04 -18.53
CA MET A 1 1.90 1.48 -17.15
C MET A 1 0.88 0.82 -16.24
N ASN A 2 1.34 0.10 -15.22
CA ASN A 2 0.40 -0.55 -14.28
C ASN A 2 -0.23 0.55 -13.42
N LYS A 3 -1.56 0.77 -13.53
CA LYS A 3 -2.24 1.82 -12.75
C LYS A 3 -2.38 1.37 -11.29
N SER A 4 -2.29 2.33 -10.37
CA SER A 4 -2.36 2.09 -8.92
C SER A 4 -3.64 1.37 -8.52
N LEU A 5 -3.51 0.45 -7.58
CA LEU A 5 -4.62 -0.23 -6.93
C LEU A 5 -5.08 0.60 -5.73
N ILE A 6 -6.35 1.00 -5.71
CA ILE A 6 -6.95 1.83 -4.67
C ILE A 6 -7.96 1.00 -3.89
N LEU A 7 -7.82 0.95 -2.57
CA LEU A 7 -8.85 0.39 -1.70
C LEU A 7 -9.82 1.50 -1.27
N VAL A 8 -11.10 1.30 -1.50
CA VAL A 8 -12.19 2.21 -1.08
C VAL A 8 -12.91 1.59 0.10
N VAL A 9 -12.77 2.21 1.25
CA VAL A 9 -13.40 1.80 2.51
C VAL A 9 -14.52 2.79 2.83
N GLU A 10 -15.76 2.36 2.62
CA GLU A 10 -16.94 3.21 2.70
C GLU A 10 -18.18 2.35 2.90
N ASP A 11 -18.99 2.60 3.91
CA ASP A 11 -20.21 1.84 4.20
C ASP A 11 -21.40 2.34 3.37
N ASP A 12 -21.51 3.66 3.12
CA ASP A 12 -22.56 4.21 2.27
C ASP A 12 -22.39 3.75 0.81
N THR A 13 -23.39 3.01 0.32
CA THR A 13 -23.37 2.46 -1.03
C THR A 13 -23.37 3.55 -2.12
N SER A 14 -24.02 4.69 -1.88
CA SER A 14 -24.10 5.78 -2.84
C SER A 14 -22.76 6.48 -3.01
N VAL A 15 -22.10 6.78 -1.88
CA VAL A 15 -20.76 7.39 -1.87
C VAL A 15 -19.74 6.41 -2.44
N ARG A 16 -19.78 5.14 -2.04
CA ARG A 16 -18.91 4.09 -2.57
C ARG A 16 -19.06 3.94 -4.08
N ASN A 17 -20.30 3.94 -4.61
CA ASN A 17 -20.56 3.88 -6.05
C ASN A 17 -20.05 5.12 -6.80
N LEU A 18 -20.20 6.32 -6.23
CA LEU A 18 -19.65 7.54 -6.81
C LEU A 18 -18.13 7.44 -6.95
N ILE A 19 -17.43 7.04 -5.86
CA ILE A 19 -15.99 6.90 -5.87
C ILE A 19 -15.54 5.83 -6.87
N THR A 20 -16.12 4.64 -6.81
CA THR A 20 -15.73 3.52 -7.69
C THR A 20 -16.02 3.80 -9.17
N THR A 21 -17.13 4.46 -9.48
CA THR A 21 -17.43 4.90 -10.85
C THR A 21 -16.40 5.91 -11.34
N THR A 22 -16.03 6.88 -10.49
CA THR A 22 -14.98 7.85 -10.79
C THR A 22 -13.63 7.16 -11.04
N LEU A 23 -13.24 6.24 -10.18
CA LEU A 23 -12.00 5.48 -10.34
C LEU A 23 -11.99 4.67 -11.65
N LYS A 24 -13.10 3.98 -11.95
CA LYS A 24 -13.27 3.20 -13.17
C LYS A 24 -13.16 4.06 -14.43
N THR A 25 -13.83 5.22 -14.45
CA THR A 25 -13.81 6.16 -15.59
C THR A 25 -12.39 6.67 -15.87
N HIS A 26 -11.57 6.81 -14.82
CA HIS A 26 -10.18 7.22 -14.95
C HIS A 26 -9.20 6.04 -14.99
N GLU A 27 -9.76 4.82 -15.24
CA GLU A 27 -9.02 3.56 -15.43
C GLU A 27 -8.15 3.15 -14.23
N TYR A 28 -8.46 3.58 -13.01
CA TYR A 28 -7.84 3.06 -11.80
C TYR A 28 -8.32 1.64 -11.51
N ARG A 29 -7.44 0.83 -10.95
CA ARG A 29 -7.81 -0.45 -10.35
C ARG A 29 -8.32 -0.16 -8.94
N TYR A 30 -9.36 -0.85 -8.49
CA TYR A 30 -9.87 -0.65 -7.14
C TYR A 30 -10.38 -1.94 -6.51
N LEU A 31 -10.40 -1.93 -5.19
CA LEU A 31 -11.07 -2.86 -4.29
C LEU A 31 -12.03 -2.07 -3.42
N THR A 32 -13.01 -2.74 -2.82
CA THR A 32 -13.97 -2.10 -1.91
C THR A 32 -14.06 -2.87 -0.60
N ALA A 33 -14.23 -2.16 0.50
CA ALA A 33 -14.53 -2.72 1.81
C ALA A 33 -15.68 -1.91 2.45
N PRO A 34 -16.76 -2.55 2.88
CA PRO A 34 -17.92 -1.86 3.47
C PRO A 34 -17.76 -1.58 4.97
N ASP A 35 -16.72 -2.10 5.59
CA ASP A 35 -16.48 -2.04 7.04
C ASP A 35 -14.98 -2.12 7.36
N GLY A 36 -14.64 -1.85 8.63
CA GLY A 36 -13.25 -1.79 9.06
C GLY A 36 -12.55 -3.15 9.11
N GLN A 37 -13.28 -4.23 9.42
CA GLN A 37 -12.68 -5.58 9.41
C GLN A 37 -12.29 -5.98 8.00
N SER A 38 -13.17 -5.78 7.03
CA SER A 38 -12.89 -6.00 5.61
C SER A 38 -11.75 -5.11 5.13
N ALA A 39 -11.70 -3.84 5.55
CA ALA A 39 -10.63 -2.92 5.20
C ALA A 39 -9.25 -3.43 5.64
N ILE A 40 -9.13 -3.91 6.88
CA ILE A 40 -7.89 -4.47 7.42
C ILE A 40 -7.48 -5.72 6.64
N LEU A 41 -8.44 -6.61 6.35
CA LEU A 41 -8.21 -7.83 5.59
C LEU A 41 -7.73 -7.52 4.15
N GLU A 42 -8.46 -6.65 3.43
CA GLU A 42 -8.11 -6.25 2.06
C GLU A 42 -6.76 -5.55 2.01
N THR A 43 -6.48 -4.68 2.98
CA THR A 43 -5.19 -3.98 3.08
C THR A 43 -4.03 -4.96 3.25
N SER A 44 -4.18 -5.95 4.13
CA SER A 44 -3.12 -6.94 4.40
C SER A 44 -2.96 -7.96 3.28
N SER A 45 -4.05 -8.36 2.61
CA SER A 45 -4.06 -9.41 1.59
C SER A 45 -3.66 -8.92 0.20
N HIS A 46 -4.08 -7.71 -0.18
CA HIS A 46 -3.90 -7.18 -1.53
C HIS A 46 -2.86 -6.06 -1.63
N ASN A 47 -2.39 -5.52 -0.49
CA ASN A 47 -1.38 -4.47 -0.42
C ASN A 47 -1.66 -3.32 -1.41
N PRO A 48 -2.79 -2.61 -1.29
CA PRO A 48 -3.15 -1.53 -2.22
C PRO A 48 -2.11 -0.41 -2.19
N ASP A 49 -2.01 0.34 -3.30
CA ASP A 49 -1.09 1.47 -3.41
C ASP A 49 -1.60 2.69 -2.62
N ILE A 50 -2.92 2.85 -2.50
CA ILE A 50 -3.58 3.96 -1.79
C ILE A 50 -4.86 3.42 -1.12
N VAL A 51 -5.15 3.90 0.08
CA VAL A 51 -6.43 3.66 0.77
C VAL A 51 -7.23 4.95 0.83
N LEU A 52 -8.50 4.89 0.40
CA LEU A 52 -9.52 5.91 0.65
C LEU A 52 -10.37 5.40 1.81
N LEU A 53 -10.41 6.11 2.93
CA LEU A 53 -10.98 5.62 4.18
C LEU A 53 -12.02 6.58 4.75
N ASP A 54 -13.26 6.10 4.92
CA ASP A 54 -14.21 6.80 5.80
C ASP A 54 -13.89 6.51 7.27
N LEU A 55 -14.07 7.52 8.13
CA LEU A 55 -13.93 7.38 9.57
C LEU A 55 -15.19 6.83 10.24
N GLY A 56 -16.37 7.04 9.63
CA GLY A 56 -17.67 6.72 10.18
C GLY A 56 -18.15 5.31 9.90
N LEU A 57 -17.28 4.30 9.98
CA LEU A 57 -17.64 2.92 9.70
C LEU A 57 -18.46 2.28 10.84
N PRO A 58 -19.29 1.25 10.54
CA PRO A 58 -20.24 0.72 11.52
C PRO A 58 -19.60 -0.15 12.63
N ASP A 59 -18.38 -0.65 12.43
CA ASP A 59 -17.73 -1.64 13.28
C ASP A 59 -16.49 -1.12 14.02
N ILE A 60 -15.63 -0.37 13.33
CA ILE A 60 -14.36 0.14 13.87
C ILE A 60 -14.21 1.61 13.46
N ASP A 61 -13.85 2.48 14.39
CA ASP A 61 -13.52 3.88 14.06
C ASP A 61 -12.34 3.94 13.09
N GLY A 62 -12.45 4.77 12.04
CA GLY A 62 -11.42 4.87 11.01
C GLY A 62 -10.05 5.30 11.53
N VAL A 63 -9.99 6.09 12.61
CA VAL A 63 -8.73 6.47 13.27
C VAL A 63 -8.01 5.23 13.82
N GLU A 64 -8.73 4.28 14.41
CA GLU A 64 -8.15 3.03 14.89
C GLU A 64 -7.67 2.14 13.74
N ILE A 65 -8.38 2.17 12.60
CA ILE A 65 -7.93 1.48 11.38
C ILE A 65 -6.62 2.07 10.86
N ILE A 66 -6.48 3.40 10.84
CA ILE A 66 -5.25 4.09 10.46
C ILE A 66 -4.10 3.62 11.36
N LYS A 67 -4.25 3.72 12.69
CA LYS A 67 -3.24 3.28 13.65
C LYS A 67 -2.84 1.82 13.41
N LYS A 68 -3.82 0.95 13.19
CA LYS A 68 -3.59 -0.47 12.94
C LYS A 68 -2.81 -0.70 11.66
N ILE A 69 -3.19 -0.09 10.54
CA ILE A 69 -2.46 -0.19 9.27
C ILE A 69 -1.02 0.32 9.44
N ARG A 70 -0.80 1.39 10.19
CA ARG A 70 0.52 1.96 10.44
C ARG A 70 1.47 1.06 11.22
N THR A 71 0.97 0.03 11.90
CA THR A 71 1.84 -0.97 12.56
C THR A 71 2.62 -1.82 11.55
N TRP A 72 2.18 -1.93 10.28
CA TRP A 72 2.84 -2.77 9.27
C TRP A 72 3.05 -2.09 7.91
N SER A 73 2.44 -0.92 7.64
CA SER A 73 2.52 -0.30 6.32
C SER A 73 2.52 1.22 6.37
N ASN A 74 3.32 1.82 5.49
CA ASN A 74 3.36 3.26 5.22
C ASN A 74 2.61 3.63 3.93
N MET A 75 1.69 2.77 3.45
CA MET A 75 0.88 3.10 2.27
C MET A 75 0.07 4.38 2.50
N PRO A 76 -0.07 5.25 1.51
CA PRO A 76 -0.87 6.45 1.65
C PRO A 76 -2.33 6.16 2.01
N ILE A 77 -2.83 6.89 3.02
CA ILE A 77 -4.22 6.86 3.45
C ILE A 77 -4.79 8.26 3.29
N ILE A 78 -5.81 8.40 2.45
CA ILE A 78 -6.61 9.62 2.28
C ILE A 78 -7.93 9.38 3.00
N VAL A 79 -8.18 10.15 4.03
CA VAL A 79 -9.47 10.11 4.76
C VAL A 79 -10.54 10.83 3.94
N ILE A 80 -11.74 10.27 3.85
CA ILE A 80 -12.93 10.87 3.22
C ILE A 80 -14.08 10.79 4.23
N SER A 81 -14.38 11.86 4.95
CA SER A 81 -15.33 11.79 6.06
C SER A 81 -16.27 12.99 6.12
N ALA A 82 -17.47 12.78 6.67
CA ALA A 82 -18.40 13.85 7.02
C ALA A 82 -17.99 14.60 8.28
N ARG A 83 -17.07 14.06 9.09
CA ARG A 83 -16.52 14.74 10.26
C ARG A 83 -15.72 15.96 9.76
N SER A 84 -16.16 17.14 10.13
CA SER A 84 -15.59 18.40 9.59
C SER A 84 -14.88 19.24 10.64
N GLU A 85 -14.95 18.84 11.91
CA GLU A 85 -14.27 19.53 12.99
C GLU A 85 -12.75 19.45 12.86
N ASP A 86 -12.07 20.50 13.24
CA ASP A 86 -10.60 20.54 13.14
C ASP A 86 -9.93 19.49 14.01
N THR A 87 -10.54 19.13 15.15
CA THR A 87 -10.10 18.05 16.04
C THR A 87 -10.10 16.69 15.33
N ASP A 88 -11.17 16.35 14.61
CA ASP A 88 -11.26 15.07 13.87
C ASP A 88 -10.17 14.97 12.77
N LYS A 89 -9.90 16.09 12.09
CA LYS A 89 -8.87 16.16 11.06
C LYS A 89 -7.48 15.98 11.66
N ILE A 90 -7.22 16.67 12.78
CA ILE A 90 -5.94 16.58 13.49
C ILE A 90 -5.72 15.17 13.99
N ASP A 91 -6.72 14.57 14.64
CA ASP A 91 -6.63 13.20 15.16
C ASP A 91 -6.34 12.16 14.06
N ALA A 92 -6.98 12.31 12.90
CA ALA A 92 -6.72 11.42 11.77
C ALA A 92 -5.31 11.60 11.19
N LEU A 93 -4.84 12.84 11.05
CA LEU A 93 -3.49 13.15 10.55
C LEU A 93 -2.41 12.68 11.55
N ASP A 94 -2.60 12.94 12.83
CA ASP A 94 -1.68 12.49 13.90
C ASP A 94 -1.65 10.96 14.02
N ALA A 95 -2.78 10.29 13.74
CA ALA A 95 -2.82 8.82 13.64
C ALA A 95 -2.06 8.28 12.42
N GLY A 96 -1.70 9.15 11.47
CA GLY A 96 -0.89 8.81 10.31
C GLY A 96 -1.62 8.86 8.96
N ALA A 97 -2.77 9.51 8.85
CA ALA A 97 -3.35 9.81 7.54
C ALA A 97 -2.46 10.79 6.76
N ASP A 98 -2.39 10.63 5.44
CA ASP A 98 -1.57 11.49 4.56
C ASP A 98 -2.33 12.68 4.02
N ASP A 99 -3.65 12.60 3.97
CA ASP A 99 -4.54 13.66 3.51
C ASP A 99 -5.97 13.47 4.04
N TYR A 100 -6.76 14.55 3.99
CA TYR A 100 -8.14 14.57 4.49
C TYR A 100 -9.06 15.27 3.50
N LEU A 101 -10.16 14.64 3.14
CA LEU A 101 -11.21 15.15 2.26
C LEU A 101 -12.56 15.14 3.00
N THR A 102 -13.17 16.33 3.14
CA THR A 102 -14.46 16.44 3.85
C THR A 102 -15.62 16.19 2.90
N LYS A 103 -16.60 15.39 3.31
CA LYS A 103 -17.88 15.24 2.61
C LYS A 103 -18.79 16.46 2.87
N PRO A 104 -19.53 16.99 1.87
CA PRO A 104 -19.52 16.58 0.45
C PRO A 104 -18.28 17.09 -0.29
N PHE A 105 -17.74 16.29 -1.19
CA PHE A 105 -16.58 16.61 -2.02
C PHE A 105 -16.92 16.59 -3.51
N SER A 106 -16.12 17.27 -4.33
CA SER A 106 -16.23 17.15 -5.78
C SER A 106 -15.36 16.00 -6.33
N VAL A 107 -15.78 15.46 -7.47
CA VAL A 107 -15.00 14.44 -8.19
C VAL A 107 -13.60 14.97 -8.54
N GLU A 108 -13.53 16.23 -8.95
CA GLU A 108 -12.27 16.91 -9.31
C GLU A 108 -11.33 17.03 -8.12
N GLU A 109 -11.85 17.29 -6.93
CA GLU A 109 -11.05 17.36 -5.70
C GLU A 109 -10.47 16.00 -5.33
N LEU A 110 -11.29 14.94 -5.34
CA LEU A 110 -10.84 13.56 -5.11
C LEU A 110 -9.71 13.19 -6.08
N LEU A 111 -9.91 13.45 -7.38
CA LEU A 111 -8.91 13.15 -8.41
C LEU A 111 -7.64 13.98 -8.24
N ALA A 112 -7.74 15.24 -7.81
CA ALA A 112 -6.58 16.08 -7.55
C ALA A 112 -5.72 15.50 -6.41
N ARG A 113 -6.34 15.08 -5.30
CA ARG A 113 -5.64 14.45 -4.16
C ARG A 113 -5.00 13.11 -4.56
N LEU A 114 -5.69 12.28 -5.33
CA LEU A 114 -5.13 11.05 -5.87
C LEU A 114 -3.90 11.31 -6.76
N ARG A 115 -3.95 12.32 -7.64
CA ARG A 115 -2.79 12.68 -8.47
C ARG A 115 -1.59 13.15 -7.65
N VAL A 116 -1.83 13.95 -6.60
CA VAL A 116 -0.76 14.40 -5.69
C VAL A 116 -0.12 13.21 -4.98
N THR A 117 -0.94 12.32 -4.43
CA THR A 117 -0.47 11.11 -3.74
C THR A 117 0.32 10.19 -4.67
N GLN A 118 -0.17 9.94 -5.88
CA GLN A 118 0.56 9.14 -6.87
C GLN A 118 1.89 9.77 -7.29
N ARG A 119 1.94 11.09 -7.42
CA ARG A 119 3.20 11.78 -7.72
C ARG A 119 4.20 11.59 -6.57
N ARG A 120 3.77 11.66 -5.31
CA ARG A 120 4.63 11.37 -4.14
C ARG A 120 5.14 9.93 -4.17
N LEU A 121 4.24 8.95 -4.40
CA LEU A 121 4.63 7.54 -4.55
C LEU A 121 5.64 7.33 -5.68
N SER A 122 5.43 7.96 -6.85
CA SER A 122 6.34 7.86 -7.99
C SER A 122 7.70 8.48 -7.70
N MET A 123 7.75 9.56 -6.91
CA MET A 123 9.00 10.17 -6.48
C MET A 123 9.73 9.29 -5.46
N MET A 124 9.01 8.71 -4.50
CA MET A 124 9.58 7.75 -3.55
C MET A 124 10.09 6.48 -4.25
N GLN A 125 9.39 6.01 -5.29
CA GLN A 125 9.84 4.88 -6.12
C GLN A 125 11.05 5.24 -6.99
N LYS A 126 11.21 6.50 -7.40
CA LYS A 126 12.40 6.98 -8.14
C LYS A 126 13.62 7.17 -7.22
N VAL A 127 13.41 7.39 -5.95
CA VAL A 127 14.46 7.36 -4.89
C VAL A 127 14.59 5.95 -4.28
N SER A 128 13.73 5.03 -4.69
CA SER A 128 13.75 3.62 -4.29
C SER A 128 15.00 2.92 -4.84
N PRO A 129 15.55 1.94 -4.12
CA PRO A 129 16.80 1.25 -4.43
C PRO A 129 16.85 0.51 -5.78
N ALA A 130 16.00 0.84 -6.75
CA ALA A 130 16.17 0.37 -8.14
C ALA A 130 17.41 0.96 -8.81
N GLU A 131 18.05 2.01 -8.24
CA GLU A 131 19.39 2.47 -8.59
C GLU A 131 20.48 2.02 -7.59
N ALA A 132 20.09 1.44 -6.45
CA ALA A 132 21.07 0.77 -5.61
C ALA A 132 21.45 -0.54 -6.31
N VAL A 133 22.56 -0.51 -7.00
CA VAL A 133 23.20 -1.69 -7.60
C VAL A 133 23.48 -2.74 -6.53
N VAL A 134 23.53 -2.32 -5.25
CA VAL A 134 23.86 -3.16 -4.10
C VAL A 134 22.95 -2.80 -2.91
N PHE A 135 22.32 -3.82 -2.31
CA PHE A 135 21.64 -3.71 -1.03
C PHE A 135 22.55 -4.20 0.08
N VAL A 136 22.65 -3.45 1.19
CA VAL A 136 23.44 -3.84 2.39
C VAL A 136 22.56 -3.71 3.63
N ASN A 137 22.50 -4.79 4.42
CA ASN A 137 21.89 -4.79 5.74
C ASN A 137 22.70 -5.66 6.69
N GLY A 138 23.44 -5.01 7.58
CA GLY A 138 24.38 -5.69 8.48
C GLY A 138 25.46 -6.44 7.67
N LYS A 139 25.48 -7.75 7.80
CA LYS A 139 26.43 -8.64 7.13
C LYS A 139 25.93 -9.17 5.77
N LEU A 140 24.65 -8.92 5.42
CA LEU A 140 24.07 -9.30 4.15
C LEU A 140 24.32 -8.22 3.10
N ARG A 141 24.89 -8.60 1.95
CA ARG A 141 25.07 -7.77 0.77
C ARG A 141 24.44 -8.48 -0.44
N VAL A 142 23.56 -7.80 -1.16
CA VAL A 142 22.94 -8.31 -2.40
C VAL A 142 23.33 -7.38 -3.54
N ASP A 143 24.05 -7.90 -4.51
CA ASP A 143 24.42 -7.19 -5.73
C ASP A 143 23.43 -7.55 -6.83
N TYR A 144 22.53 -6.62 -7.14
CA TYR A 144 21.49 -6.85 -8.13
C TYR A 144 22.02 -6.85 -9.56
N ALA A 145 23.14 -6.16 -9.82
CA ALA A 145 23.74 -6.11 -11.16
C ALA A 145 24.54 -7.39 -11.44
N ALA A 146 25.29 -7.87 -10.45
CA ALA A 146 26.04 -9.11 -10.56
C ALA A 146 25.17 -10.37 -10.42
N GLY A 147 23.94 -10.22 -9.86
CA GLY A 147 23.07 -11.35 -9.59
C GLY A 147 23.54 -12.24 -8.44
N CYS A 148 24.34 -11.70 -7.51
CA CYS A 148 24.97 -12.42 -6.41
C CYS A 148 24.56 -11.89 -5.06
N ALA A 149 24.61 -12.73 -4.04
CA ALA A 149 24.39 -12.35 -2.64
C ALA A 149 25.55 -12.84 -1.78
N TYR A 150 25.88 -12.09 -0.73
CA TYR A 150 27.01 -12.37 0.16
C TYR A 150 26.56 -12.24 1.62
N LEU A 151 27.07 -13.14 2.46
CA LEU A 151 26.90 -13.07 3.91
C LEU A 151 28.29 -13.12 4.57
N ASN A 152 28.65 -12.11 5.36
CA ASN A 152 30.01 -11.95 5.92
C ASN A 152 31.12 -11.98 4.84
N GLU A 153 30.91 -11.35 3.69
CA GLU A 153 31.79 -11.33 2.52
C GLU A 153 31.93 -12.68 1.78
N GLU A 154 31.29 -13.76 2.23
CA GLU A 154 31.23 -15.04 1.56
C GLU A 154 30.04 -15.10 0.60
N GLU A 155 30.24 -15.55 -0.63
CA GLU A 155 29.18 -15.67 -1.62
C GLU A 155 28.18 -16.77 -1.27
N LEU A 156 26.91 -16.41 -1.26
CA LEU A 156 25.80 -17.37 -1.08
C LEU A 156 25.45 -18.01 -2.41
N HIS A 157 25.66 -19.32 -2.52
CA HIS A 157 25.27 -20.08 -3.70
C HIS A 157 23.76 -20.38 -3.66
N LEU A 158 22.96 -19.38 -4.05
CA LEU A 158 21.50 -19.47 -4.08
C LEU A 158 21.01 -20.02 -5.42
N THR A 159 19.98 -20.84 -5.36
CA THR A 159 19.24 -21.21 -6.58
C THR A 159 18.56 -19.95 -7.17
N PRO A 160 18.22 -19.95 -8.49
CA PRO A 160 17.53 -18.81 -9.09
C PRO A 160 16.24 -18.40 -8.38
N ILE A 161 15.54 -19.34 -7.78
CA ILE A 161 14.29 -19.08 -7.02
C ILE A 161 14.62 -18.41 -5.68
N GLU A 162 15.60 -18.92 -4.95
CA GLU A 162 16.03 -18.33 -3.67
C GLU A 162 16.59 -16.92 -3.86
N TYR A 163 17.39 -16.70 -4.91
CA TYR A 163 17.90 -15.38 -5.24
C TYR A 163 16.76 -14.39 -5.58
N LYS A 164 15.76 -14.80 -6.38
CA LYS A 164 14.59 -13.97 -6.68
C LYS A 164 13.78 -13.64 -5.43
N LEU A 165 13.60 -14.62 -4.54
CA LEU A 165 12.93 -14.41 -3.26
C LEU A 165 13.70 -13.42 -2.38
N LEU A 166 15.03 -13.57 -2.28
CA LEU A 166 15.88 -12.63 -1.56
C LEU A 166 15.80 -11.21 -2.13
N CYS A 167 15.82 -11.06 -3.45
CA CYS A 167 15.63 -9.77 -4.11
C CYS A 167 14.25 -9.16 -3.83
N LEU A 168 13.20 -9.97 -3.76
CA LEU A 168 11.85 -9.53 -3.42
C LEU A 168 11.81 -9.00 -1.98
N LEU A 169 12.39 -9.74 -1.03
CA LEU A 169 12.45 -9.37 0.39
C LEU A 169 13.26 -8.08 0.59
N THR A 170 14.45 -7.98 0.00
CA THR A 170 15.34 -6.83 0.18
C THR A 170 14.79 -5.56 -0.46
N ARG A 171 14.07 -5.66 -1.58
CA ARG A 171 13.37 -4.52 -2.22
C ARG A 171 12.13 -4.06 -1.45
N ASN A 172 11.59 -4.89 -0.58
CA ASN A 172 10.42 -4.60 0.23
C ASN A 172 10.74 -4.57 1.73
N THR A 173 11.96 -4.20 2.09
CA THR A 173 12.38 -4.06 3.49
C THR A 173 11.44 -3.12 4.23
N GLY A 174 10.95 -3.54 5.41
CA GLY A 174 9.98 -2.79 6.21
C GLY A 174 8.52 -2.96 5.78
N LYS A 175 8.23 -3.81 4.77
CA LYS A 175 6.86 -4.13 4.36
C LYS A 175 6.53 -5.58 4.64
N VAL A 176 5.28 -5.85 5.01
CA VAL A 176 4.78 -7.23 5.10
C VAL A 176 4.47 -7.72 3.68
N LEU A 177 5.07 -8.84 3.29
CA LEU A 177 4.75 -9.52 2.04
C LEU A 177 3.74 -10.62 2.31
N THR A 178 2.62 -10.58 1.61
CA THR A 178 1.60 -11.64 1.67
C THR A 178 1.98 -12.79 0.76
N HIS A 179 1.39 -13.98 0.99
CA HIS A 179 1.55 -15.15 0.12
C HIS A 179 1.22 -14.81 -1.35
N THR A 180 0.19 -14.00 -1.57
CA THR A 180 -0.21 -13.53 -2.89
C THR A 180 0.88 -12.68 -3.55
N SER A 181 1.53 -11.78 -2.80
CA SER A 181 2.64 -10.96 -3.32
C SER A 181 3.83 -11.82 -3.77
N VAL A 182 4.08 -12.93 -3.09
CA VAL A 182 5.15 -13.88 -3.44
C VAL A 182 4.75 -14.73 -4.66
N SER A 183 3.48 -15.14 -4.75
CA SER A 183 2.99 -16.02 -5.85
C SER A 183 2.92 -15.28 -7.21
N TYR A 184 2.60 -13.98 -7.24
CA TYR A 184 2.56 -13.20 -8.49
C TYR A 184 3.94 -12.94 -9.13
N THR A 185 5.02 -13.17 -8.42
CA THR A 185 6.38 -13.04 -8.97
C THR A 185 6.88 -14.29 -9.71
N HIS A 186 5.98 -15.19 -10.14
CA HIS A 186 6.32 -16.49 -10.76
C HIS A 186 7.21 -17.40 -9.87
N LEU A 187 7.17 -17.20 -8.56
CA LEU A 187 7.71 -18.11 -7.60
C LEU A 187 6.64 -19.18 -7.28
N THR A 188 6.47 -20.15 -8.17
CA THR A 188 5.71 -21.36 -7.84
C THR A 188 6.55 -22.15 -6.84
N LEU A 189 6.26 -21.98 -5.54
CA LEU A 189 6.77 -22.90 -4.54
C LEU A 189 6.14 -24.27 -4.79
N PRO A 190 6.91 -25.36 -4.85
CA PRO A 190 6.33 -26.69 -4.90
C PRO A 190 5.48 -26.88 -3.65
N THR A 191 4.21 -27.22 -3.86
CA THR A 191 3.31 -27.63 -2.78
C THR A 191 3.92 -28.88 -2.15
N ILE A 192 4.40 -28.78 -0.92
CA ILE A 192 4.80 -29.96 -0.15
C ILE A 192 3.50 -30.67 0.21
N ALA A 193 3.34 -31.84 -0.37
CA ALA A 193 2.24 -32.76 -0.06
C ALA A 193 2.46 -33.37 1.33
#